data_38a6e6fdeedc3a0971114a97f168c7fb
#
_entry.id   38a6e6fdeedc3a0971114a97f168c7fb
#
_cell.length_a   1.000
_cell.length_b   1.000
_cell.length_c   1.000
_cell.angle_alpha   90.00
_cell.angle_beta   90.00
_cell.angle_gamma   90.00
#
_symmetry.space_group_name_H-M   'P 1'
#
loop_
_entity.id
_entity.type
_entity.pdbx_description
1 polymer ?
#
loop_
_entity_poly.entity_id
_entity_poly.type
_entity_poly.pdbx_seq_one_letter_code
_entity_poly.pdbx_strand_id
1 'polypeptide(L)'
;RRIEVDMTPVLAEDGSYKLGAWVRDDTQGIGTMTYVDMNGNFGALGHGISDSDTGELVDIEGGELYETQILGIEKGQTGKPGVMSGVIYYGKGTKLGEVKENTTEGIYGTVNQHFLDSIKTDAIPVGFRKDTHKGTAYIRSNVSGEVKDYEIEIQKVDYGSCLLYTSPSPRDRTR
;
A
#
# COMPACT_ATOMS: atom_id res chain seq x y z
N ARG A 1 16.79 13.64 0.27
CA ARG A 1 18.19 14.04 0.57
C ARG A 1 19.03 13.87 -0.68
N ARG A 2 19.57 14.95 -1.24
CA ARG A 2 20.50 14.89 -2.37
C ARG A 2 21.85 14.39 -1.87
N ILE A 3 22.37 13.31 -2.47
CA ILE A 3 23.69 12.75 -2.19
C ILE A 3 24.49 12.88 -3.49
N GLU A 4 25.67 13.47 -3.41
CA GLU A 4 26.63 13.51 -4.52
C GLU A 4 27.63 12.38 -4.31
N VAL A 5 27.77 11.54 -5.34
CA VAL A 5 28.69 10.37 -5.30
C VAL A 5 29.52 10.39 -6.56
N ASP A 6 30.84 10.34 -6.38
CA ASP A 6 31.78 10.15 -7.49
C ASP A 6 31.82 8.67 -7.90
N MET A 7 31.50 8.38 -9.15
CA MET A 7 31.47 7.01 -9.68
C MET A 7 32.34 6.89 -10.92
N THR A 8 33.16 5.86 -10.95
CA THR A 8 33.99 5.55 -12.13
C THR A 8 33.37 4.37 -12.88
N PRO A 9 32.93 4.56 -14.12
CA PRO A 9 32.34 3.47 -14.89
C PRO A 9 33.40 2.45 -15.29
N VAL A 10 33.01 1.19 -15.33
CA VAL A 10 33.84 0.06 -15.76
C VAL A 10 33.37 -0.43 -17.13
N LEU A 11 34.29 -0.63 -18.06
CA LEU A 11 33.97 -1.22 -19.36
C LEU A 11 33.67 -2.70 -19.17
N ALA A 12 32.46 -3.11 -19.54
CA ALA A 12 32.03 -4.50 -19.50
C ALA A 12 32.44 -5.26 -20.78
N GLU A 13 32.38 -6.59 -20.76
CA GLU A 13 32.76 -7.45 -21.89
C GLU A 13 31.90 -7.20 -23.15
N ASP A 14 30.67 -6.72 -22.96
CA ASP A 14 29.76 -6.35 -24.06
C ASP A 14 30.07 -4.97 -24.69
N GLY A 15 31.13 -4.32 -24.26
CA GLY A 15 31.54 -3.00 -24.72
C GLY A 15 30.76 -1.82 -24.13
N SER A 16 29.84 -2.06 -23.22
CA SER A 16 29.09 -1.01 -22.51
C SER A 16 29.83 -0.54 -21.24
N TYR A 17 29.64 0.73 -20.87
CA TYR A 17 30.11 1.23 -19.59
C TYR A 17 29.04 1.01 -18.51
N LYS A 18 29.43 0.41 -17.39
CA LYS A 18 28.55 0.11 -16.27
C LYS A 18 29.06 0.79 -14.99
N LEU A 19 28.17 1.37 -14.24
CA LEU A 19 28.50 2.02 -12.95
C LEU A 19 28.54 1.02 -11.79
N GLY A 20 27.98 -0.18 -11.97
CA GLY A 20 27.91 -1.18 -10.90
C GLY A 20 26.97 -0.79 -9.76
N ALA A 21 26.05 0.12 -10.03
CA ALA A 21 25.07 0.59 -9.05
C ALA A 21 23.66 0.29 -9.52
N TRP A 22 22.82 -0.07 -8.58
CA TRP A 22 21.38 -0.15 -8.78
C TRP A 22 20.78 1.22 -8.46
N VAL A 23 20.04 1.79 -9.40
CA VAL A 23 19.34 3.07 -9.23
C VAL A 23 17.85 2.81 -9.38
N ARG A 24 17.08 3.30 -8.42
CA ARG A 24 15.62 3.32 -8.49
C ARG A 24 15.18 4.78 -8.34
N ASP A 25 14.46 5.27 -9.32
CA ASP A 25 13.93 6.63 -9.34
C ASP A 25 12.42 6.68 -9.09
N ASP A 26 11.75 5.52 -9.17
CA ASP A 26 10.31 5.43 -8.99
C ASP A 26 9.92 4.10 -8.33
N THR A 27 8.98 4.17 -7.38
CA THR A 27 8.38 3.00 -6.74
C THR A 27 6.88 3.02 -6.94
N GLN A 28 6.38 2.05 -7.69
CA GLN A 28 4.97 1.93 -8.01
C GLN A 28 4.38 0.68 -7.36
N GLY A 29 3.13 0.76 -6.94
CA GLY A 29 2.43 -0.36 -6.35
C GLY A 29 0.93 -0.15 -6.29
N ILE A 30 0.20 -1.26 -6.20
CA ILE A 30 -1.23 -1.28 -5.94
C ILE A 30 -1.41 -1.64 -4.48
N GLY A 31 -2.25 -0.88 -3.79
CA GLY A 31 -2.53 -1.09 -2.39
C GLY A 31 -3.97 -0.75 -2.01
N THR A 32 -4.29 -0.93 -0.75
CA THR A 32 -5.62 -0.66 -0.22
C THR A 32 -5.59 0.61 0.61
N MET A 33 -6.43 1.58 0.24
CA MET A 33 -6.74 2.72 1.10
C MET A 33 -7.61 2.21 2.25
N THR A 34 -7.15 2.41 3.47
CA THR A 34 -7.81 1.89 4.67
C THR A 34 -8.89 2.82 5.17
N TYR A 35 -8.62 4.12 5.16
CA TYR A 35 -9.57 5.16 5.57
C TYR A 35 -9.28 6.49 4.90
N VAL A 36 -10.30 7.34 4.88
CA VAL A 36 -10.20 8.78 4.61
C VAL A 36 -11.01 9.49 5.70
N ASP A 37 -10.41 10.49 6.35
CA ASP A 37 -11.12 11.32 7.33
C ASP A 37 -11.91 12.47 6.66
N MET A 38 -12.71 13.16 7.44
CA MET A 38 -13.54 14.28 6.95
C MET A 38 -12.71 15.49 6.46
N ASN A 39 -11.43 15.57 6.78
CA ASN A 39 -10.51 16.60 6.33
C ASN A 39 -9.74 16.19 5.08
N GLY A 40 -10.00 14.99 4.55
CA GLY A 40 -9.31 14.44 3.40
C GLY A 40 -7.95 13.82 3.72
N ASN A 41 -7.58 13.61 4.98
CA ASN A 41 -6.41 12.83 5.29
C ASN A 41 -6.71 11.34 5.11
N PHE A 42 -5.78 10.61 4.53
CA PHE A 42 -5.92 9.17 4.35
C PHE A 42 -4.79 8.38 4.98
N GLY A 43 -5.09 7.13 5.32
CA GLY A 43 -4.12 6.09 5.59
C GLY A 43 -4.35 4.89 4.71
N ALA A 44 -3.27 4.23 4.29
CA ALA A 44 -3.33 3.08 3.42
C ALA A 44 -2.26 2.04 3.76
N LEU A 45 -2.45 0.82 3.27
CA LEU A 45 -1.62 -0.36 3.39
C LEU A 45 -1.62 -1.04 4.76
N GLY A 46 -1.45 -0.31 5.88
CA GLY A 46 -1.22 -0.89 7.21
C GLY A 46 0.21 -1.43 7.42
N HIS A 47 1.11 -1.12 6.51
CA HIS A 47 2.56 -1.36 6.57
C HIS A 47 3.28 -0.39 5.64
N GLY A 48 4.55 -0.16 5.85
CA GLY A 48 5.34 0.71 4.98
C GLY A 48 5.69 0.05 3.64
N ILE A 49 6.08 0.88 2.71
CA ILE A 49 6.69 0.45 1.45
C ILE A 49 8.18 0.25 1.72
N SER A 50 8.64 -0.98 1.57
CA SER A 50 10.04 -1.35 1.77
C SER A 50 10.70 -1.74 0.45
N ASP A 51 11.98 -1.51 0.35
CA ASP A 51 12.80 -1.99 -0.75
C ASP A 51 12.86 -3.52 -0.72
N SER A 52 12.62 -4.16 -1.88
CA SER A 52 12.53 -5.62 -1.97
C SER A 52 13.88 -6.33 -1.79
N ASP A 53 14.99 -5.63 -2.02
CA ASP A 53 16.32 -6.22 -1.96
C ASP A 53 16.97 -6.03 -0.59
N THR A 54 16.74 -4.87 0.03
CA THR A 54 17.31 -4.56 1.35
C THR A 54 16.35 -4.82 2.51
N GLY A 55 15.04 -4.80 2.24
CA GLY A 55 13.98 -4.87 3.26
C GLY A 55 13.85 -3.57 4.08
N GLU A 56 14.61 -2.55 3.75
CA GLU A 56 14.55 -1.26 4.44
C GLU A 56 13.36 -0.43 3.97
N LEU A 57 12.81 0.38 4.87
CA LEU A 57 11.74 1.31 4.54
C LEU A 57 12.22 2.31 3.50
N VAL A 58 11.46 2.47 2.41
CA VAL A 58 11.79 3.44 1.37
C VAL A 58 11.57 4.85 1.90
N ASP A 59 12.62 5.66 1.89
CA ASP A 59 12.53 7.09 2.20
C ASP A 59 11.96 7.82 0.99
N ILE A 60 10.78 8.43 1.15
CA ILE A 60 10.08 9.13 0.08
C ILE A 60 10.09 10.64 0.34
N GLU A 61 10.34 11.43 -0.70
CA GLU A 61 10.11 12.88 -0.65
C GLU A 61 8.63 13.24 -0.87
N GLY A 62 7.87 12.31 -1.40
CA GLY A 62 6.44 12.40 -1.66
C GLY A 62 6.01 11.37 -2.69
N GLY A 63 4.72 11.33 -2.98
CA GLY A 63 4.16 10.42 -3.96
C GLY A 63 2.79 10.87 -4.41
N GLU A 64 2.27 10.20 -5.40
CA GLU A 64 0.95 10.47 -5.92
C GLU A 64 0.05 9.23 -5.81
N LEU A 65 -1.20 9.48 -5.48
CA LEU A 65 -2.24 8.46 -5.40
C LEU A 65 -3.10 8.51 -6.65
N TYR A 66 -3.28 7.37 -7.29
CA TYR A 66 -4.03 7.25 -8.53
C TYR A 66 -5.13 6.21 -8.43
N GLU A 67 -6.14 6.38 -9.29
CA GLU A 67 -7.16 5.36 -9.48
C GLU A 67 -6.55 4.09 -10.08
N THR A 68 -7.00 2.95 -9.56
CA THR A 68 -6.56 1.62 -9.99
C THR A 68 -7.73 0.73 -10.31
N GLN A 69 -7.57 -0.10 -11.33
CA GLN A 69 -8.51 -1.17 -11.64
C GLN A 69 -7.87 -2.53 -11.37
N ILE A 70 -8.55 -3.35 -10.58
CA ILE A 70 -8.14 -4.74 -10.36
C ILE A 70 -8.54 -5.55 -11.59
N LEU A 71 -7.55 -6.21 -12.22
CA LEU A 71 -7.74 -7.05 -13.39
C LEU A 71 -7.83 -8.53 -13.03
N GLY A 72 -7.18 -8.96 -11.96
CA GLY A 72 -7.15 -10.35 -11.56
C GLY A 72 -6.75 -10.56 -10.12
N ILE A 73 -7.20 -11.69 -9.57
CA ILE A 73 -6.87 -12.14 -8.23
C ILE A 73 -6.48 -13.61 -8.30
N GLU A 74 -5.24 -13.92 -7.97
CA GLU A 74 -4.83 -15.28 -7.63
C GLU A 74 -5.11 -15.55 -6.16
N LYS A 75 -5.93 -16.54 -5.87
CA LYS A 75 -6.22 -16.92 -4.48
C LYS A 75 -4.98 -17.53 -3.84
N GLY A 76 -4.69 -17.12 -2.60
CA GLY A 76 -3.63 -17.72 -1.80
C GLY A 76 -3.93 -19.19 -1.49
N GLN A 77 -2.86 -19.97 -1.36
CA GLN A 77 -2.88 -21.35 -0.91
C GLN A 77 -1.92 -21.50 0.28
N THR A 78 -1.99 -22.61 1.01
CA THR A 78 -1.07 -22.88 2.11
C THR A 78 0.39 -22.76 1.63
N GLY A 79 1.13 -21.82 2.22
CA GLY A 79 2.51 -21.52 1.85
C GLY A 79 2.73 -20.66 0.60
N LYS A 80 1.66 -20.32 -0.13
CA LYS A 80 1.71 -19.43 -1.30
C LYS A 80 0.67 -18.32 -1.10
N PRO A 81 1.09 -17.08 -0.81
CA PRO A 81 0.16 -15.95 -0.66
C PRO A 81 -0.54 -15.63 -1.97
N GLY A 82 -1.74 -15.09 -1.87
CA GLY A 82 -2.48 -14.60 -3.02
C GLY A 82 -1.85 -13.34 -3.61
N VAL A 83 -2.15 -13.10 -4.89
CA VAL A 83 -1.66 -11.93 -5.63
C VAL A 83 -2.83 -11.20 -6.25
N MET A 84 -2.87 -9.87 -6.08
CA MET A 84 -3.72 -8.96 -6.86
C MET A 84 -2.91 -8.33 -7.97
N SER A 85 -3.45 -8.34 -9.19
CA SER A 85 -2.91 -7.63 -10.33
C SER A 85 -3.91 -6.58 -10.82
N GLY A 86 -3.40 -5.46 -11.30
CA GLY A 86 -4.24 -4.36 -11.78
C GLY A 86 -3.47 -3.35 -12.60
N VAL A 87 -4.17 -2.34 -13.05
CA VAL A 87 -3.63 -1.23 -13.85
C VAL A 87 -3.80 0.07 -13.07
N ILE A 88 -2.75 0.87 -13.05
CA ILE A 88 -2.77 2.23 -12.53
C ILE A 88 -3.03 3.17 -13.69
N TYR A 89 -4.04 4.02 -13.56
CA TYR A 89 -4.38 5.01 -14.58
C TYR A 89 -3.66 6.33 -14.28
N TYR A 90 -2.60 6.61 -15.03
CA TYR A 90 -1.88 7.88 -14.94
C TYR A 90 -2.54 8.94 -15.82
N GLY A 91 -3.06 10.00 -15.21
CA GLY A 91 -3.68 11.10 -15.93
C GLY A 91 -4.18 12.20 -15.02
N LYS A 92 -4.45 13.39 -15.59
CA LYS A 92 -4.90 14.54 -14.80
C LYS A 92 -6.24 14.33 -14.08
N GLY A 93 -7.10 13.43 -14.59
CA GLY A 93 -8.41 13.12 -14.00
C GLY A 93 -8.42 11.94 -13.05
N THR A 94 -7.34 11.15 -12.99
CA THR A 94 -7.26 9.92 -12.21
C THR A 94 -6.40 10.06 -10.94
N LYS A 95 -5.75 11.20 -10.76
CA LYS A 95 -5.03 11.53 -9.52
C LYS A 95 -6.03 11.75 -8.41
N LEU A 96 -5.95 10.93 -7.37
CA LEU A 96 -6.84 10.97 -6.19
C LEU A 96 -6.27 11.79 -5.05
N GLY A 97 -4.95 11.93 -4.97
CA GLY A 97 -4.32 12.65 -3.88
C GLY A 97 -2.79 12.57 -3.90
N GLU A 98 -2.20 12.90 -2.76
CA GLU A 98 -0.75 12.94 -2.56
C GLU A 98 -0.35 12.13 -1.33
N VAL A 99 0.67 11.30 -1.49
CA VAL A 99 1.34 10.60 -0.38
C VAL A 99 2.38 11.54 0.20
N LYS A 100 2.39 11.70 1.52
CA LYS A 100 3.32 12.57 2.24
C LYS A 100 4.33 11.81 3.07
N GLU A 101 3.91 10.65 3.59
CA GLU A 101 4.73 9.90 4.53
C GLU A 101 4.64 8.40 4.23
N ASN A 102 5.77 7.73 4.35
CA ASN A 102 5.91 6.28 4.37
C ASN A 102 6.51 5.88 5.71
N THR A 103 5.71 5.19 6.51
CA THR A 103 6.10 4.77 7.87
C THR A 103 5.99 3.26 8.00
N THR A 104 6.44 2.69 9.09
CA THR A 104 6.32 1.25 9.39
C THR A 104 4.86 0.80 9.52
N GLU A 105 3.96 1.71 9.89
CA GLU A 105 2.54 1.46 10.10
C GLU A 105 1.69 1.64 8.83
N GLY A 106 2.24 2.29 7.81
CA GLY A 106 1.52 2.54 6.56
C GLY A 106 1.99 3.79 5.82
N ILE A 107 1.29 4.09 4.74
CA ILE A 107 1.46 5.36 4.01
C ILE A 107 0.33 6.32 4.35
N TYR A 108 0.68 7.60 4.47
CA TYR A 108 -0.25 8.66 4.84
C TYR A 108 -0.15 9.84 3.88
N GLY A 109 -1.26 10.57 3.74
CA GLY A 109 -1.29 11.71 2.85
C GLY A 109 -2.66 12.38 2.82
N THR A 110 -2.93 13.10 1.73
CA THR A 110 -4.20 13.80 1.56
C THR A 110 -4.82 13.48 0.21
N VAL A 111 -6.13 13.27 0.19
CA VAL A 111 -6.89 13.15 -1.05
C VAL A 111 -7.30 14.52 -1.56
N ASN A 112 -7.54 14.61 -2.87
CA ASN A 112 -8.08 15.85 -3.45
C ASN A 112 -9.59 15.99 -3.15
N GLN A 113 -10.09 17.22 -3.28
CA GLN A 113 -11.47 17.54 -2.97
C GLN A 113 -12.47 16.77 -3.85
N HIS A 114 -12.12 16.58 -5.13
CA HIS A 114 -12.98 15.83 -6.05
C HIS A 114 -13.22 14.39 -5.60
N PHE A 115 -12.15 13.71 -5.14
CA PHE A 115 -12.28 12.37 -4.59
C PHE A 115 -13.05 12.37 -3.27
N LEU A 116 -12.76 13.32 -2.37
CA LEU A 116 -13.47 13.44 -1.09
C LEU A 116 -14.98 13.61 -1.30
N ASP A 117 -15.38 14.48 -2.24
CA ASP A 117 -16.79 14.72 -2.59
C ASP A 117 -17.46 13.50 -3.26
N SER A 118 -16.67 12.60 -3.85
CA SER A 118 -17.17 11.36 -4.47
C SER A 118 -17.52 10.28 -3.46
N ILE A 119 -17.03 10.38 -2.23
CA ILE A 119 -17.28 9.42 -1.15
C ILE A 119 -18.73 9.61 -0.67
N LYS A 120 -19.60 8.65 -0.99
CA LYS A 120 -21.04 8.71 -0.69
C LYS A 120 -21.42 7.96 0.60
N THR A 121 -20.47 7.58 1.41
CA THR A 121 -20.72 6.84 2.64
C THR A 121 -20.63 7.76 3.85
N ASP A 122 -21.53 7.54 4.81
CA ASP A 122 -21.45 8.23 6.09
C ASP A 122 -20.15 7.89 6.83
N ALA A 123 -19.66 8.85 7.62
CA ALA A 123 -18.50 8.64 8.46
C ALA A 123 -18.81 7.58 9.54
N ILE A 124 -17.94 6.63 9.69
CA ILE A 124 -18.04 5.57 10.70
C ILE A 124 -17.16 5.95 11.89
N PRO A 125 -17.65 5.86 13.13
CA PRO A 125 -16.82 6.09 14.31
C PRO A 125 -15.63 5.11 14.35
N VAL A 126 -14.47 5.61 14.77
CA VAL A 126 -13.28 4.76 14.95
C VAL A 126 -13.51 3.79 16.11
N GLY A 127 -13.40 2.50 15.84
CA GLY A 127 -13.37 1.46 16.87
C GLY A 127 -12.00 1.36 17.52
N PHE A 128 -11.98 1.16 18.85
CA PHE A 128 -10.74 0.91 19.56
C PHE A 128 -10.49 -0.58 19.73
N ARG A 129 -9.22 -0.96 19.95
CA ARG A 129 -8.83 -2.35 20.20
C ARG A 129 -9.66 -3.05 21.26
N LYS A 130 -10.03 -2.34 22.33
CA LYS A 130 -10.89 -2.86 23.41
C LYS A 130 -12.30 -3.21 22.97
N ASP A 131 -12.77 -2.63 21.87
CA ASP A 131 -14.12 -2.82 21.35
C ASP A 131 -14.18 -4.01 20.36
N THR A 132 -13.02 -4.58 20.03
CA THR A 132 -12.94 -5.74 19.14
C THR A 132 -13.41 -6.99 19.88
N HIS A 133 -14.34 -7.74 19.30
CA HIS A 133 -14.90 -8.96 19.87
C HIS A 133 -15.12 -10.01 18.78
N LYS A 134 -15.35 -11.26 19.21
CA LYS A 134 -15.73 -12.33 18.27
C LYS A 134 -17.14 -12.11 17.76
N GLY A 135 -17.39 -12.57 16.54
CA GLY A 135 -18.71 -12.54 15.92
C GLY A 135 -18.68 -11.92 14.52
N THR A 136 -19.85 -11.57 14.04
CA THR A 136 -20.04 -11.01 12.70
C THR A 136 -19.40 -9.62 12.60
N ALA A 137 -18.66 -9.39 11.52
CA ALA A 137 -18.12 -8.10 11.12
C ALA A 137 -18.20 -7.94 9.61
N TYR A 138 -17.88 -6.75 9.11
CA TYR A 138 -17.93 -6.45 7.68
C TYR A 138 -16.62 -5.84 7.21
N ILE A 139 -16.14 -6.30 6.05
CA ILE A 139 -15.01 -5.69 5.34
C ILE A 139 -15.57 -4.99 4.10
N ARG A 140 -15.38 -3.68 4.04
CA ARG A 140 -15.70 -2.91 2.83
C ARG A 140 -14.53 -3.00 1.85
N SER A 141 -14.80 -3.47 0.63
CA SER A 141 -13.77 -3.64 -0.41
C SER A 141 -14.35 -3.55 -1.80
N ASN A 142 -13.52 -3.14 -2.75
CA ASN A 142 -13.83 -3.14 -4.18
C ASN A 142 -13.24 -4.34 -4.94
N VAL A 143 -12.86 -5.38 -4.25
CA VAL A 143 -12.21 -6.58 -4.81
C VAL A 143 -13.01 -7.24 -5.94
N SER A 144 -14.32 -7.06 -5.98
CA SER A 144 -15.21 -7.57 -7.04
C SER A 144 -15.50 -6.57 -8.17
N GLY A 145 -14.77 -5.44 -8.22
CA GLY A 145 -14.99 -4.35 -9.17
C GLY A 145 -15.99 -3.28 -8.71
N GLU A 146 -16.75 -3.56 -7.64
CA GLU A 146 -17.65 -2.63 -6.99
C GLU A 146 -17.40 -2.61 -5.49
N VAL A 147 -17.59 -1.44 -4.86
CA VAL A 147 -17.47 -1.32 -3.40
C VAL A 147 -18.64 -2.04 -2.74
N LYS A 148 -18.34 -3.07 -1.97
CA LYS A 148 -19.32 -3.87 -1.23
C LYS A 148 -18.85 -4.15 0.18
N ASP A 149 -19.82 -4.40 1.06
CA ASP A 149 -19.57 -4.93 2.40
C ASP A 149 -19.62 -6.46 2.34
N TYR A 150 -18.51 -7.08 2.71
CA TYR A 150 -18.39 -8.54 2.82
C TYR A 150 -18.55 -8.94 4.27
N GLU A 151 -19.55 -9.77 4.56
CA GLU A 151 -19.73 -10.34 5.89
C GLU A 151 -18.60 -11.31 6.20
N ILE A 152 -18.01 -11.16 7.36
CA ILE A 152 -16.98 -12.04 7.91
C ILE A 152 -17.32 -12.44 9.35
N GLU A 153 -16.72 -13.52 9.80
CA GLU A 153 -16.80 -13.94 11.21
C GLU A 153 -15.43 -13.85 11.88
N ILE A 154 -15.33 -13.02 12.93
CA ILE A 154 -14.14 -12.94 13.77
C ILE A 154 -14.13 -14.14 14.72
N GLN A 155 -13.32 -15.14 14.41
CA GLN A 155 -13.23 -16.37 15.19
C GLN A 155 -12.38 -16.24 16.45
N LYS A 156 -11.33 -15.41 16.39
CA LYS A 156 -10.39 -15.20 17.50
C LYS A 156 -9.90 -13.77 17.52
N VAL A 157 -9.82 -13.19 18.71
CA VAL A 157 -9.15 -11.93 18.99
C VAL A 157 -7.98 -12.21 19.91
N ASP A 158 -6.79 -11.77 19.53
CA ASP A 158 -5.59 -11.86 20.34
C ASP A 158 -5.23 -10.48 20.89
N TYR A 159 -5.37 -10.33 22.20
CA TYR A 159 -5.05 -9.09 22.90
C TYR A 159 -3.59 -9.05 23.42
N GLY A 160 -2.86 -10.18 23.33
CA GLY A 160 -1.54 -10.33 23.93
C GLY A 160 -0.39 -9.71 23.15
N SER A 161 -0.49 -9.62 21.84
CA SER A 161 0.56 -9.01 21.02
C SER A 161 0.22 -7.59 20.65
N CYS A 162 1.13 -6.68 20.96
CA CYS A 162 1.06 -5.29 20.50
C CYS A 162 1.58 -5.15 19.06
N LEU A 163 1.91 -6.27 18.40
CA LEU A 163 2.39 -6.29 17.05
C LEU A 163 1.19 -6.35 16.10
N LEU A 164 1.06 -5.33 15.29
CA LEU A 164 0.33 -5.42 14.03
C LEU A 164 1.07 -6.42 13.14
N TYR A 165 0.77 -7.71 13.30
CA TYR A 165 1.09 -8.67 12.27
C TYR A 165 0.10 -8.42 11.14
N THR A 166 0.45 -7.53 10.25
CA THR A 166 0.00 -7.65 8.88
C THR A 166 0.55 -9.00 8.41
N SER A 167 -0.26 -9.80 7.75
CA SER A 167 0.28 -10.92 6.97
C SER A 167 1.46 -10.36 6.20
N PRO A 168 2.65 -10.94 6.30
CA PRO A 168 3.79 -10.45 5.54
C PRO A 168 3.35 -10.35 4.09
N SER A 169 3.62 -9.21 3.48
CA SER A 169 3.38 -9.04 2.05
C SER A 169 4.01 -10.22 1.32
N PRO A 170 3.42 -10.71 0.23
CA PRO A 170 4.06 -11.72 -0.61
C PRO A 170 5.52 -11.42 -0.93
N ARG A 171 5.89 -10.13 -0.95
CA ARG A 171 7.26 -9.65 -1.16
C ARG A 171 8.19 -9.92 0.03
N ASP A 172 7.66 -10.02 1.24
CA ASP A 172 8.47 -10.23 2.45
C ASP A 172 8.84 -11.70 2.68
N ARG A 173 8.31 -12.63 1.87
CA ARG A 173 8.54 -14.07 1.99
C ARG A 173 9.55 -14.66 1.01
N THR A 174 10.16 -13.86 0.17
CA THR A 174 11.20 -14.32 -0.77
C THR A 174 12.59 -14.24 -0.15
N ARG A 175 12.73 -14.79 1.06
CA ARG A 175 14.02 -15.16 1.66
C ARG A 175 13.97 -16.59 2.20
#